data_07b97a977f083a4397b291257fe34ed3
#
_entry.id   07b97a977f083a4397b291257fe34ed3
#
_cell.length_a   1.000
_cell.length_b   1.000
_cell.length_c   1.000
_cell.angle_alpha   90.00
_cell.angle_beta   90.00
_cell.angle_gamma   90.00
#
_symmetry.space_group_name_H-M   'P 1'
#
loop_
_entity.id
_entity.type
_entity.pdbx_description
1 polymer ?
#
loop_
_entity_poly.entity_id
_entity_poly.type
_entity_poly.pdbx_seq_one_letter_code
_entity_poly.pdbx_strand_id
1 'polypeptide(L)'
;VARVALFALIGVGLAAFWLLPVFSALLESKASAGSTFAWSWNSVNDLVAMPQKFILGSFGEKEWGDSKALPQLFIGGLGLFGLCTFFAKREITLRKKLAATVVFLALLLSFSIQGFDQIWHMGQRPVGFYFRNSWVANSFMLVLASESLIQWKDEFRLNEFLVAIFSFGTILVLS
;
A
#
# COMPACT_ATOMS: atom_id res chain seq x y z
N VAL A 1 18.27 -18.91 6.91
CA VAL A 1 17.19 -19.14 5.94
C VAL A 1 16.42 -20.41 6.35
N ALA A 2 17.06 -21.58 6.53
CA ALA A 2 16.36 -22.86 6.86
C ALA A 2 15.50 -22.79 8.13
N ARG A 3 16.00 -22.17 9.21
CA ARG A 3 15.24 -22.00 10.46
C ARG A 3 13.99 -21.12 10.27
N VAL A 4 14.11 -20.05 9.50
CA VAL A 4 12.96 -19.15 9.20
C VAL A 4 11.91 -19.91 8.40
N ALA A 5 12.31 -20.67 7.38
CA ALA A 5 11.41 -21.51 6.60
C ALA A 5 10.71 -22.55 7.46
N LEU A 6 11.45 -23.22 8.38
CA LEU A 6 10.85 -24.18 9.30
C LEU A 6 9.80 -23.54 10.20
N PHE A 7 10.09 -22.40 10.82
CA PHE A 7 9.13 -21.70 11.67
C PHE A 7 7.92 -21.18 10.88
N ALA A 8 8.14 -20.74 9.64
CA ALA A 8 7.03 -20.35 8.77
C ALA A 8 6.12 -21.55 8.45
N LEU A 9 6.68 -22.71 8.14
CA LEU A 9 5.90 -23.93 7.90
C LEU A 9 5.12 -24.38 9.14
N ILE A 10 5.74 -24.33 10.31
CA ILE A 10 5.06 -24.63 11.58
C ILE A 10 3.91 -23.62 11.81
N GLY A 11 4.15 -22.33 11.57
CA GLY A 11 3.14 -21.29 11.69
C GLY A 11 1.94 -21.53 10.76
N VAL A 12 2.20 -21.88 9.50
CA VAL A 12 1.14 -22.24 8.54
C VAL A 12 0.41 -23.52 8.99
N GLY A 13 1.13 -24.52 9.48
CA GLY A 13 0.52 -25.75 10.01
C GLY A 13 -0.40 -25.50 11.19
N LEU A 14 0.01 -24.65 12.14
CA LEU A 14 -0.82 -24.24 13.27
C LEU A 14 -2.05 -23.43 12.82
N ALA A 15 -1.88 -22.58 11.81
CA ALA A 15 -2.97 -21.79 11.25
C ALA A 15 -3.93 -22.63 10.38
N ALA A 16 -3.54 -23.81 9.94
CA ALA A 16 -4.32 -24.66 9.05
C ALA A 16 -5.70 -25.00 9.64
N PHE A 17 -5.80 -25.12 10.97
CA PHE A 17 -7.08 -25.32 11.65
C PHE A 17 -8.14 -24.25 11.29
N TRP A 18 -7.71 -23.00 11.14
CA TRP A 18 -8.56 -21.89 10.71
C TRP A 18 -8.59 -21.72 9.21
N LEU A 19 -7.47 -21.92 8.54
CA LEU A 19 -7.33 -21.67 7.11
C LEU A 19 -8.09 -22.69 6.26
N LEU A 20 -8.10 -23.97 6.65
CA LEU A 20 -8.77 -25.01 5.87
C LEU A 20 -10.30 -24.83 5.80
N PRO A 21 -11.03 -24.61 6.93
CA PRO A 21 -12.47 -24.32 6.87
C PRO A 21 -12.79 -23.04 6.11
N VAL A 22 -11.99 -21.99 6.29
CA VAL A 22 -12.18 -20.73 5.55
C VAL A 22 -11.97 -20.95 4.05
N PHE A 23 -10.92 -21.68 3.68
CA PHE A 23 -10.63 -21.99 2.29
C PHE A 23 -11.72 -22.86 1.64
N SER A 24 -12.23 -23.89 2.34
CA SER A 24 -13.34 -24.70 1.84
C SER A 24 -14.62 -23.87 1.67
N ALA A 25 -14.94 -23.02 2.65
CA ALA A 25 -16.09 -22.12 2.56
C ALA A 25 -15.96 -21.11 1.41
N LEU A 26 -14.73 -20.61 1.15
CA LEU A 26 -14.47 -19.74 0.01
C LEU A 26 -14.65 -20.46 -1.33
N LEU A 27 -14.23 -21.72 -1.44
CA LEU A 27 -14.43 -22.52 -2.65
C LEU A 27 -15.91 -22.77 -2.97
N GLU A 28 -16.74 -22.90 -1.93
CA GLU A 28 -18.20 -23.11 -2.06
C GLU A 28 -18.99 -21.81 -2.15
N SER A 29 -18.36 -20.66 -1.90
CA SER A 29 -19.03 -19.38 -1.86
C SER A 29 -19.30 -18.82 -3.26
N LYS A 30 -20.19 -17.81 -3.31
CA LYS A 30 -20.45 -17.02 -4.54
C LYS A 30 -19.18 -16.46 -5.19
N ALA A 31 -18.09 -16.40 -4.47
CA ALA A 31 -16.78 -15.97 -4.97
C ALA A 31 -16.20 -16.96 -6.00
N SER A 32 -16.52 -18.26 -5.88
CA SER A 32 -16.12 -19.28 -6.86
C SER A 32 -17.04 -19.35 -8.09
N ALA A 33 -18.24 -18.83 -7.99
CA ALA A 33 -19.31 -19.07 -8.96
C ALA A 33 -19.23 -18.20 -10.24
N GLY A 34 -18.23 -17.39 -10.46
CA GLY A 34 -18.30 -16.51 -11.62
C GLY A 34 -17.07 -15.77 -12.12
N SER A 35 -15.91 -15.87 -11.50
CA SER A 35 -14.72 -15.16 -12.00
C SER A 35 -13.58 -16.12 -12.32
N THR A 36 -13.46 -16.52 -13.56
CA THR A 36 -12.22 -17.14 -14.06
C THR A 36 -11.11 -16.09 -13.99
N PHE A 37 -9.97 -16.47 -13.41
CA PHE A 37 -8.77 -15.65 -13.48
C PHE A 37 -8.45 -15.36 -14.95
N ALA A 38 -8.50 -14.11 -15.32
CA ALA A 38 -8.14 -13.65 -16.66
C ALA A 38 -7.09 -12.56 -16.50
N TRP A 39 -5.84 -12.87 -16.87
CA TRP A 39 -4.79 -11.86 -16.86
C TRP A 39 -5.14 -10.72 -17.80
N SER A 40 -5.11 -9.52 -17.31
CA SER A 40 -5.32 -8.31 -18.09
C SER A 40 -4.39 -7.20 -17.63
N TRP A 41 -3.84 -6.47 -18.58
CA TRP A 41 -3.04 -5.26 -18.35
C TRP A 41 -3.89 -3.99 -18.25
N ASN A 42 -5.21 -4.11 -18.31
CA ASN A 42 -6.09 -2.96 -18.18
C ASN A 42 -5.93 -2.30 -16.82
N SER A 43 -5.90 -0.98 -16.81
CA SER A 43 -5.93 -0.22 -15.56
C SER A 43 -7.32 -0.29 -14.94
N VAL A 44 -7.37 -0.56 -13.65
CA VAL A 44 -8.62 -0.57 -12.85
C VAL A 44 -8.98 0.84 -12.43
N ASN A 45 -7.99 1.71 -12.23
CA ASN A 45 -8.15 3.06 -11.72
C ASN A 45 -7.24 4.05 -12.44
N ASP A 46 -7.45 5.33 -12.18
CA ASP A 46 -6.62 6.42 -12.70
C ASP A 46 -5.45 6.70 -11.74
N LEU A 47 -4.24 6.34 -12.16
CA LEU A 47 -3.01 6.60 -11.40
C LEU A 47 -2.75 8.08 -11.16
N VAL A 48 -3.20 8.96 -12.07
CA VAL A 48 -3.00 10.42 -11.96
C VAL A 48 -3.84 10.99 -10.83
N ALA A 49 -4.96 10.38 -10.52
CA ALA A 49 -5.83 10.80 -9.41
C ALA A 49 -5.39 10.28 -8.04
N MET A 50 -4.38 9.40 -7.97
CA MET A 50 -3.92 8.82 -6.68
C MET A 50 -3.41 9.83 -5.65
N PRO A 51 -2.76 10.97 -6.00
CA PRO A 51 -2.37 11.97 -5.00
C PRO A 51 -3.50 12.45 -4.12
N GLN A 52 -4.75 12.50 -4.62
CA GLN A 52 -5.93 12.87 -3.84
C GLN A 52 -6.16 11.95 -2.63
N LYS A 53 -5.65 10.73 -2.64
CA LYS A 53 -5.84 9.73 -1.58
C LYS A 53 -4.87 9.87 -0.40
N PHE A 54 -3.94 10.81 -0.46
CA PHE A 54 -3.07 11.15 0.66
C PHE A 54 -3.70 12.12 1.65
N ILE A 55 -4.85 12.74 1.33
CA ILE A 55 -5.48 13.75 2.18
C ILE A 55 -6.59 13.16 3.03
N LEU A 56 -6.79 13.82 4.18
CA LEU A 56 -7.94 13.58 5.05
C LEU A 56 -9.25 13.90 4.32
N GLY A 57 -10.23 13.01 4.43
CA GLY A 57 -11.54 13.20 3.81
C GLY A 57 -11.62 12.75 2.35
N SER A 58 -10.54 12.24 1.76
CA SER A 58 -10.54 11.69 0.41
C SER A 58 -11.26 10.34 0.27
N PHE A 59 -11.77 9.78 1.36
CA PHE A 59 -12.54 8.54 1.40
C PHE A 59 -13.99 8.86 1.78
N GLY A 60 -14.91 8.58 0.88
CA GLY A 60 -16.34 8.80 1.04
C GLY A 60 -17.17 7.54 0.81
N GLU A 61 -18.47 7.66 0.96
CA GLU A 61 -19.41 6.55 0.80
C GLU A 61 -19.36 5.92 -0.59
N LYS A 62 -19.09 6.72 -1.62
CA LYS A 62 -19.02 6.25 -3.01
C LYS A 62 -17.88 5.28 -3.27
N GLU A 63 -16.78 5.40 -2.54
CA GLU A 63 -15.62 4.54 -2.72
C GLU A 63 -15.82 3.11 -2.21
N TRP A 64 -16.81 2.86 -1.38
CA TRP A 64 -17.08 1.52 -0.84
C TRP A 64 -17.58 0.53 -1.89
N GLY A 65 -18.37 1.00 -2.83
CA GLY A 65 -19.04 0.16 -3.83
C GLY A 65 -18.55 0.36 -5.26
N ASP A 66 -17.65 1.31 -5.52
CA ASP A 66 -17.19 1.61 -6.88
C ASP A 66 -15.93 0.83 -7.22
N SER A 67 -16.00 0.02 -8.27
CA SER A 67 -14.85 -0.72 -8.81
C SER A 67 -13.75 0.17 -9.39
N LYS A 68 -14.05 1.43 -9.66
CA LYS A 68 -13.09 2.45 -10.13
C LYS A 68 -12.56 3.32 -9.00
N ALA A 69 -12.91 3.03 -7.75
CA ALA A 69 -12.36 3.71 -6.59
C ALA A 69 -10.81 3.63 -6.59
N LEU A 70 -10.21 4.55 -5.86
CA LEU A 70 -8.76 4.60 -5.68
C LEU A 70 -8.37 3.95 -4.34
N PRO A 71 -7.19 3.31 -4.26
CA PRO A 71 -6.69 2.78 -3.01
C PRO A 71 -6.53 3.90 -1.97
N GLN A 72 -6.93 3.65 -0.74
CA GLN A 72 -6.77 4.61 0.34
C GLN A 72 -5.31 4.64 0.81
N LEU A 73 -4.65 5.78 0.58
CA LEU A 73 -3.22 5.98 0.85
C LEU A 73 -2.97 6.98 2.00
N PHE A 74 -4.01 7.35 2.74
CA PHE A 74 -3.87 8.30 3.85
C PHE A 74 -3.20 7.66 5.06
N ILE A 75 -2.03 8.17 5.43
CA ILE A 75 -1.23 7.74 6.58
C ILE A 75 -1.16 8.79 7.71
N GLY A 76 -2.04 9.78 7.64
CA GLY A 76 -2.02 10.93 8.54
C GLY A 76 -1.02 12.01 8.09
N GLY A 77 -1.29 13.26 8.50
CA GLY A 77 -0.42 14.38 8.12
C GLY A 77 1.02 14.23 8.61
N LEU A 78 1.22 13.75 9.84
CA LEU A 78 2.56 13.47 10.38
C LEU A 78 3.26 12.34 9.62
N GLY A 79 2.53 11.28 9.26
CA GLY A 79 3.05 10.19 8.45
C GLY A 79 3.49 10.68 7.07
N LEU A 80 2.66 11.46 6.39
CA LEU A 80 2.99 12.03 5.08
C LEU A 80 4.19 12.98 5.17
N PHE A 81 4.24 13.83 6.19
CA PHE A 81 5.38 14.71 6.44
C PHE A 81 6.66 13.91 6.70
N GLY A 82 6.58 12.85 7.52
CA GLY A 82 7.70 11.94 7.77
C GLY A 82 8.19 11.24 6.49
N LEU A 83 7.27 10.85 5.60
CA LEU A 83 7.62 10.30 4.29
C LEU A 83 8.34 11.32 3.42
N CYS A 84 7.88 12.57 3.36
CA CYS A 84 8.59 13.66 2.65
C CYS A 84 9.99 13.87 3.24
N THR A 85 10.11 13.83 4.57
CA THR A 85 11.38 13.92 5.27
C THR A 85 12.32 12.77 4.91
N PHE A 86 11.83 11.55 4.76
CA PHE A 86 12.64 10.39 4.34
C PHE A 86 13.35 10.67 3.01
N PHE A 87 12.66 11.24 2.05
CA PHE A 87 13.26 11.57 0.75
C PHE A 87 14.15 12.82 0.79
N ALA A 88 13.88 13.78 1.68
CA ALA A 88 14.66 14.99 1.84
C ALA A 88 16.02 14.75 2.54
N LYS A 89 16.09 13.81 3.49
CA LYS A 89 17.30 13.54 4.30
C LYS A 89 18.47 13.07 3.48
N ARG A 90 19.64 13.68 3.70
CA ARG A 90 20.90 13.34 3.02
C ARG A 90 21.58 12.11 3.59
N GLU A 91 21.38 11.81 4.86
CA GLU A 91 21.93 10.63 5.55
C GLU A 91 21.35 9.32 4.98
N ILE A 92 20.14 9.36 4.46
CA ILE A 92 19.53 8.21 3.81
C ILE A 92 20.13 8.03 2.42
N THR A 93 20.80 6.92 2.22
CA THR A 93 21.51 6.63 0.97
C THR A 93 20.58 6.63 -0.23
N LEU A 94 21.08 7.10 -1.38
CA LEU A 94 20.30 7.10 -2.63
C LEU A 94 19.78 5.69 -2.99
N ARG A 95 20.59 4.65 -2.74
CA ARG A 95 20.18 3.25 -2.98
C ARG A 95 18.92 2.90 -2.19
N LYS A 96 18.83 3.32 -0.95
CA LYS A 96 17.66 3.07 -0.09
C LYS A 96 16.44 3.84 -0.57
N LYS A 97 16.61 5.10 -0.97
CA LYS A 97 15.53 5.91 -1.55
C LYS A 97 15.01 5.29 -2.85
N LEU A 98 15.91 4.88 -3.75
CA LEU A 98 15.53 4.22 -4.99
C LEU A 98 14.81 2.89 -4.73
N ALA A 99 15.32 2.07 -3.82
CA ALA A 99 14.64 0.82 -3.43
C ALA A 99 13.24 1.08 -2.88
N ALA A 100 13.09 2.08 -1.99
CA ALA A 100 11.80 2.49 -1.44
C ALA A 100 10.84 2.97 -2.54
N THR A 101 11.33 3.77 -3.48
CA THR A 101 10.53 4.24 -4.62
C THR A 101 10.09 3.08 -5.51
N VAL A 102 10.98 2.15 -5.84
CA VAL A 102 10.65 0.97 -6.66
C VAL A 102 9.58 0.11 -5.97
N VAL A 103 9.73 -0.17 -4.68
CA VAL A 103 8.73 -0.93 -3.92
C VAL A 103 7.39 -0.20 -3.89
N PHE A 104 7.40 1.11 -3.64
CA PHE A 104 6.18 1.90 -3.59
C PHE A 104 5.46 1.93 -4.95
N LEU A 105 6.20 2.16 -6.04
CA LEU A 105 5.65 2.12 -7.39
C LEU A 105 5.11 0.72 -7.74
N ALA A 106 5.82 -0.34 -7.37
CA ALA A 106 5.34 -1.71 -7.57
C ALA A 106 4.03 -1.98 -6.83
N LEU A 107 3.88 -1.47 -5.59
CA LEU A 107 2.63 -1.55 -4.84
C LEU A 107 1.51 -0.76 -5.53
N LEU A 108 1.76 0.47 -5.96
CA LEU A 108 0.76 1.26 -6.70
C LEU A 108 0.33 0.58 -7.99
N LEU A 109 1.27 0.06 -8.78
CA LEU A 109 0.96 -0.69 -9.99
C LEU A 109 0.17 -1.96 -9.68
N SER A 110 0.49 -2.63 -8.56
CA SER A 110 -0.23 -3.85 -8.16
C SER A 110 -1.70 -3.60 -7.82
N PHE A 111 -2.05 -2.37 -7.39
CA PHE A 111 -3.44 -1.97 -7.16
C PHE A 111 -4.15 -1.46 -8.42
N SER A 112 -3.38 -1.07 -9.43
CA SER A 112 -3.90 -0.39 -10.61
C SER A 112 -4.08 -1.31 -11.80
N ILE A 113 -3.30 -2.36 -11.91
CA ILE A 113 -3.37 -3.31 -13.03
C ILE A 113 -4.24 -4.49 -12.62
N GLN A 114 -5.28 -4.77 -13.41
CA GLN A 114 -6.28 -5.79 -13.12
C GLN A 114 -5.69 -7.17 -12.81
N GLY A 115 -4.66 -7.59 -13.55
CA GLY A 115 -4.02 -8.89 -13.31
C GLY A 115 -3.38 -9.00 -11.93
N PHE A 116 -2.70 -7.95 -11.47
CA PHE A 116 -2.11 -7.93 -10.14
C PHE A 116 -3.16 -7.74 -9.04
N ASP A 117 -4.19 -6.93 -9.27
CA ASP A 117 -5.31 -6.79 -8.34
C ASP A 117 -6.01 -8.14 -8.09
N GLN A 118 -6.22 -8.94 -9.13
CA GLN A 118 -6.75 -10.30 -8.99
C GLN A 118 -5.84 -11.22 -8.16
N ILE A 119 -4.51 -11.08 -8.26
CA ILE A 119 -3.58 -11.86 -7.42
C ILE A 119 -3.80 -11.53 -5.94
N TRP A 120 -3.96 -10.26 -5.57
CA TRP A 120 -4.30 -9.87 -4.20
C TRP A 120 -5.60 -10.49 -3.69
N HIS A 121 -6.52 -10.81 -4.60
CA HIS A 121 -7.83 -11.37 -4.31
C HIS A 121 -7.93 -12.86 -4.68
N MET A 122 -6.80 -13.58 -4.66
CA MET A 122 -6.71 -15.03 -4.95
C MET A 122 -7.32 -15.41 -6.32
N GLY A 123 -7.10 -14.59 -7.33
CA GLY A 123 -7.57 -14.83 -8.69
C GLY A 123 -9.00 -14.39 -8.98
N GLN A 124 -9.66 -13.75 -8.04
CA GLN A 124 -11.04 -13.30 -8.18
C GLN A 124 -11.14 -11.79 -8.34
N ARG A 125 -12.23 -11.30 -8.88
CA ARG A 125 -12.56 -9.87 -8.82
C ARG A 125 -13.23 -9.56 -7.48
N PRO A 126 -12.74 -8.55 -6.74
CA PRO A 126 -13.40 -8.15 -5.51
C PRO A 126 -14.82 -7.65 -5.79
N VAL A 127 -15.74 -8.01 -4.90
CA VAL A 127 -17.13 -7.51 -4.90
C VAL A 127 -17.30 -6.69 -3.64
N GLY A 128 -17.38 -5.37 -3.79
CA GLY A 128 -17.36 -4.44 -2.66
C GLY A 128 -15.98 -4.38 -1.96
N PHE A 129 -15.75 -3.36 -1.16
CA PHE A 129 -14.48 -3.17 -0.43
C PHE A 129 -13.23 -3.34 -1.30
N TYR A 130 -13.22 -2.64 -2.41
CA TYR A 130 -12.09 -2.61 -3.33
C TYR A 130 -10.85 -2.03 -2.61
N PHE A 131 -9.67 -2.47 -3.03
CA PHE A 131 -8.38 -1.97 -2.51
C PHE A 131 -8.17 -2.09 -0.99
N ARG A 132 -8.84 -3.06 -0.33
CA ARG A 132 -8.59 -3.34 1.10
C ARG A 132 -7.13 -3.71 1.41
N ASN A 133 -6.39 -4.15 0.41
CA ASN A 133 -4.95 -4.43 0.47
C ASN A 133 -4.06 -3.18 0.51
N SER A 134 -4.64 -1.98 0.35
CA SER A 134 -3.87 -0.69 0.43
C SER A 134 -3.18 -0.48 1.78
N TRP A 135 -3.61 -1.17 2.85
CA TRP A 135 -2.94 -1.13 4.15
C TRP A 135 -1.47 -1.57 4.07
N VAL A 136 -1.10 -2.42 3.09
CA VAL A 136 0.30 -2.83 2.87
C VAL A 136 1.14 -1.63 2.46
N ALA A 137 0.65 -0.82 1.51
CA ALA A 137 1.33 0.41 1.11
C ALA A 137 1.37 1.44 2.25
N ASN A 138 0.28 1.58 3.01
CA ASN A 138 0.23 2.46 4.16
C ASN A 138 1.23 2.06 5.24
N SER A 139 1.32 0.76 5.55
CA SER A 139 2.30 0.24 6.52
C SER A 139 3.73 0.49 6.03
N PHE A 140 4.00 0.26 4.75
CA PHE A 140 5.32 0.52 4.16
C PHE A 140 5.69 2.01 4.26
N MET A 141 4.79 2.92 3.89
CA MET A 141 5.01 4.36 4.01
C MET A 141 5.23 4.79 5.46
N LEU A 142 4.47 4.23 6.42
CA LEU A 142 4.65 4.53 7.84
C LEU A 142 6.00 4.06 8.38
N VAL A 143 6.52 2.92 7.92
CA VAL A 143 7.86 2.45 8.29
C VAL A 143 8.92 3.44 7.80
N LEU A 144 8.85 3.90 6.55
CA LEU A 144 9.79 4.90 6.02
C LEU A 144 9.67 6.24 6.76
N ALA A 145 8.44 6.68 7.04
CA ALA A 145 8.18 7.90 7.79
C ALA A 145 8.74 7.83 9.22
N SER A 146 8.51 6.73 9.92
CA SER A 146 8.99 6.53 11.28
C SER A 146 10.51 6.53 11.36
N GLU A 147 11.18 5.88 10.42
CA GLU A 147 12.64 5.87 10.33
C GLU A 147 13.19 7.29 10.21
N SER A 148 12.62 8.11 9.34
CA SER A 148 13.09 9.48 9.14
C SER A 148 12.84 10.38 10.35
N LEU A 149 11.68 10.22 11.01
CA LEU A 149 11.31 11.02 12.19
C LEU A 149 12.15 10.65 13.41
N ILE A 150 12.48 9.37 13.61
CA ILE A 150 13.36 8.93 14.70
C ILE A 150 14.75 9.55 14.54
N GLN A 151 15.31 9.52 13.35
CA GLN A 151 16.62 10.10 13.07
C GLN A 151 16.63 11.64 13.21
N TRP A 152 15.48 12.28 13.16
CA TRP A 152 15.40 13.75 13.31
C TRP A 152 15.68 14.23 14.72
N LYS A 153 15.52 13.36 15.70
CA LYS A 153 15.87 13.65 17.10
C LYS A 153 17.36 13.92 17.27
N ASP A 154 18.20 13.29 16.45
CA ASP A 154 19.64 13.31 16.60
C ASP A 154 20.30 14.39 15.71
N GLU A 155 19.75 14.67 14.52
CA GLU A 155 20.28 15.66 13.58
C GLU A 155 19.16 16.42 12.87
N PHE A 156 18.93 17.66 13.29
CA PHE A 156 17.99 18.57 12.63
C PHE A 156 18.71 19.50 11.66
N ARG A 157 18.35 19.45 10.39
CA ARG A 157 18.85 20.35 9.34
C ARG A 157 17.72 21.16 8.72
N LEU A 158 17.83 22.47 8.84
CA LEU A 158 16.79 23.39 8.35
C LEU A 158 16.50 23.21 6.85
N ASN A 159 17.53 22.97 6.03
CA ASN A 159 17.34 22.78 4.58
C ASN A 159 16.50 21.54 4.25
N GLU A 160 16.69 20.44 4.98
CA GLU A 160 15.92 19.21 4.81
C GLU A 160 14.48 19.40 5.26
N PHE A 161 14.29 20.13 6.33
CA PHE A 161 12.97 20.52 6.82
C PHE A 161 12.21 21.36 5.79
N LEU A 162 12.87 22.37 5.19
CA LEU A 162 12.26 23.21 4.16
C LEU A 162 11.88 22.38 2.91
N VAL A 163 12.75 21.46 2.48
CA VAL A 163 12.43 20.55 1.37
C VAL A 163 11.25 19.65 1.72
N ALA A 164 11.20 19.11 2.92
CA ALA A 164 10.09 18.26 3.37
C ALA A 164 8.76 19.04 3.43
N ILE A 165 8.76 20.28 3.98
CA ILE A 165 7.57 21.15 4.00
C ILE A 165 7.12 21.50 2.58
N PHE A 166 8.05 21.86 1.69
CA PHE A 166 7.70 22.19 0.32
C PHE A 166 7.09 20.99 -0.39
N SER A 167 7.68 19.80 -0.26
CA SER A 167 7.15 18.56 -0.84
C SER A 167 5.78 18.21 -0.28
N PHE A 168 5.60 18.32 1.03
CA PHE A 168 4.32 18.11 1.71
C PHE A 168 3.24 19.08 1.21
N GLY A 169 3.58 20.37 1.14
CA GLY A 169 2.68 21.41 0.61
C GLY A 169 2.32 21.19 -0.86
N THR A 170 3.28 20.73 -1.68
CA THR A 170 3.02 20.38 -3.09
C THR A 170 2.03 19.24 -3.21
N ILE A 171 2.18 18.18 -2.40
CA ILE A 171 1.22 17.07 -2.39
C ILE A 171 -0.17 17.57 -2.00
N LEU A 172 -0.28 18.43 -0.99
CA LEU A 172 -1.57 18.99 -0.56
C LEU A 172 -2.24 19.87 -1.62
N VAL A 173 -1.47 20.56 -2.45
CA VAL A 173 -2.01 21.42 -3.52
C VAL A 173 -2.42 20.59 -4.74
N LEU A 174 -1.73 19.49 -5.04
CA LEU A 174 -2.01 18.60 -6.17
C LEU A 174 -3.14 17.60 -5.90
N SER A 175 -3.55 17.49 -4.67
CA SER A 175 -4.61 16.59 -4.22
C SER A 175 -5.91 17.31 -3.98
#